data_0113b1d9051e2f00fd4cef779ac19cd7
#
_entry.id   0113b1d9051e2f00fd4cef779ac19cd7
#
_cell.length_a   1.000
_cell.length_b   1.000
_cell.length_c   1.000
_cell.angle_alpha   90.00
_cell.angle_beta   90.00
_cell.angle_gamma   90.00
#
_symmetry.space_group_name_H-M   'P 1'
#
loop_
_entity.id
_entity.type
_entity.pdbx_description
1 polymer ?
#
loop_
_entity_poly.entity_id
_entity_poly.type
_entity_poly.pdbx_seq_one_letter_code
_entity_poly.pdbx_strand_id
1 'polypeptide(L)'
;MLMSIASNVIDTNTKLTTIRNNLKTLLENHGIVYYNTDDIFTLARRAWFLIYPTNGGQSGSYSTEASVGQPINFKVSMESDDDNNLPDGSVADFFISVNGGAEIHLLGKSLNGYASYQYIPENSGDTLHVRGMVNDWTAMEADIDVFAFRYQDSWQVSLDDYTLVKYPTSATVNVNEVDEFNNDYDYANGIEVSKTYGASQAGYMIPTSLIDGIDLSDTGIHFQAIVSPMYSSSSGWACGICLLNSKTLSHYRDNKILELGAYPGKKGLQYSGTNHTITEINRTSGQLTINGAFKFDLWYDGSYVKATIEHPWNGTVYYSYESSSLPQAIADMNTVFPAFMIYDYGGKIRFRETLIEPWTYEA
;
A
#
# COMPACT_ATOMS: atom_id res chain seq x y z
N MET A 1 37.46 -38.13 29.62
CA MET A 1 37.15 -36.95 28.79
C MET A 1 35.65 -36.83 28.54
N LEU A 2 34.93 -37.81 27.98
CA LEU A 2 33.48 -37.74 27.74
C LEU A 2 32.64 -37.51 29.03
N MET A 3 32.96 -38.19 30.13
CA MET A 3 32.27 -38.00 31.41
C MET A 3 32.46 -36.57 31.97
N SER A 4 33.63 -35.97 31.77
CA SER A 4 33.89 -34.58 32.20
C SER A 4 33.03 -33.58 31.39
N ILE A 5 32.88 -33.81 30.08
CA ILE A 5 32.03 -32.94 29.23
C ILE A 5 30.58 -33.10 29.64
N ALA A 6 30.06 -34.30 29.83
CA ALA A 6 28.70 -34.56 30.26
C ALA A 6 28.37 -33.92 31.63
N SER A 7 29.31 -34.02 32.59
CA SER A 7 29.17 -33.35 33.88
C SER A 7 29.10 -31.83 33.76
N ASN A 8 29.95 -31.23 32.95
CA ASN A 8 29.97 -29.79 32.74
C ASN A 8 28.69 -29.30 32.03
N VAL A 9 28.14 -30.07 31.09
CA VAL A 9 26.86 -29.75 30.43
C VAL A 9 25.70 -29.80 31.43
N ILE A 10 25.66 -30.82 32.29
CA ILE A 10 24.60 -30.94 33.33
C ILE A 10 24.70 -29.78 34.31
N ASP A 11 25.89 -29.43 34.80
CA ASP A 11 26.09 -28.31 35.69
C ASP A 11 25.67 -26.96 35.05
N THR A 12 26.04 -26.76 33.79
CA THR A 12 25.63 -25.56 33.02
C THR A 12 24.10 -25.48 32.88
N ASN A 13 23.44 -26.56 32.51
CA ASN A 13 21.98 -26.59 32.40
C ASN A 13 21.29 -26.33 33.75
N THR A 14 21.81 -26.84 34.85
CA THR A 14 21.29 -26.59 36.20
C THR A 14 21.42 -25.11 36.55
N LYS A 15 22.57 -24.49 36.26
CA LYS A 15 22.79 -23.06 36.50
C LYS A 15 21.87 -22.19 35.63
N LEU A 16 21.71 -22.50 34.36
CA LEU A 16 20.78 -21.78 33.46
C LEU A 16 19.33 -21.88 33.94
N THR A 17 18.89 -23.07 34.40
CA THR A 17 17.56 -23.24 34.95
C THR A 17 17.36 -22.42 36.24
N THR A 18 18.37 -22.38 37.08
CA THR A 18 18.33 -21.56 38.31
C THR A 18 18.25 -20.08 38.00
N ILE A 19 19.05 -19.59 37.08
CA ILE A 19 19.01 -18.18 36.63
C ILE A 19 17.64 -17.83 36.02
N ARG A 20 17.11 -18.70 35.17
CA ARG A 20 15.78 -18.52 34.60
C ARG A 20 14.69 -18.40 35.64
N ASN A 21 14.67 -19.30 36.65
CA ASN A 21 13.71 -19.25 37.71
C ASN A 21 13.84 -18.01 38.59
N ASN A 22 15.09 -17.58 38.89
CA ASN A 22 15.32 -16.38 39.65
C ASN A 22 14.84 -15.13 38.93
N LEU A 23 15.05 -15.06 37.60
CA LEU A 23 14.52 -13.95 36.74
C LEU A 23 12.99 -13.94 36.76
N LYS A 24 12.33 -15.10 36.64
CA LYS A 24 10.87 -15.19 36.73
C LYS A 24 10.36 -14.67 38.06
N THR A 25 10.93 -15.16 39.19
CA THR A 25 10.55 -14.71 40.53
C THR A 25 10.78 -13.19 40.70
N LEU A 26 11.87 -12.64 40.12
CA LEU A 26 12.12 -11.21 40.18
C LEU A 26 11.01 -10.43 39.42
N LEU A 27 10.66 -10.86 38.23
CA LEU A 27 9.63 -10.21 37.43
C LEU A 27 8.25 -10.29 38.09
N GLU A 28 7.88 -11.49 38.63
CA GLU A 28 6.64 -11.69 39.39
C GLU A 28 6.54 -10.77 40.62
N ASN A 29 7.60 -10.64 41.39
CA ASN A 29 7.64 -9.80 42.59
C ASN A 29 7.42 -8.31 42.30
N HIS A 30 7.66 -7.91 41.05
CA HIS A 30 7.55 -6.51 40.60
C HIS A 30 6.40 -6.29 39.62
N GLY A 31 5.52 -7.28 39.38
CA GLY A 31 4.36 -7.17 38.53
C GLY A 31 4.71 -7.04 37.02
N ILE A 32 5.91 -7.48 36.62
CA ILE A 32 6.32 -7.46 35.23
C ILE A 32 5.80 -8.72 34.53
N VAL A 33 5.05 -8.55 33.44
CA VAL A 33 4.50 -9.65 32.65
C VAL A 33 5.62 -10.44 31.97
N TYR A 34 5.55 -11.75 32.04
CA TYR A 34 6.40 -12.67 31.29
C TYR A 34 5.60 -13.92 30.85
N TYR A 35 6.12 -14.65 29.88
CA TYR A 35 5.48 -15.86 29.35
C TYR A 35 6.35 -17.09 29.59
N ASN A 36 5.71 -18.24 29.73
CA ASN A 36 6.44 -19.50 29.95
C ASN A 36 7.35 -19.90 28.80
N THR A 37 7.09 -19.39 27.61
CA THR A 37 7.91 -19.54 26.40
C THR A 37 9.15 -18.65 26.37
N ASP A 38 9.22 -17.62 27.22
CA ASP A 38 10.35 -16.72 27.26
C ASP A 38 11.64 -17.47 27.61
N ASP A 39 12.66 -17.24 26.81
CA ASP A 39 14.01 -17.71 27.11
C ASP A 39 14.69 -16.81 28.18
N ILE A 40 15.87 -17.18 28.60
CA ILE A 40 16.59 -16.46 29.66
C ILE A 40 16.96 -15.02 29.22
N PHE A 41 17.24 -14.81 27.92
CA PHE A 41 17.57 -13.49 27.40
C PHE A 41 16.34 -12.59 27.32
N THR A 42 15.19 -13.14 26.96
CA THR A 42 13.90 -12.43 26.93
C THR A 42 13.51 -12.02 28.34
N LEU A 43 13.60 -12.92 29.32
CA LEU A 43 13.33 -12.60 30.73
C LEU A 43 14.25 -11.49 31.26
N ALA A 44 15.54 -11.53 30.91
CA ALA A 44 16.48 -10.47 31.30
C ALA A 44 16.12 -9.12 30.64
N ARG A 45 15.63 -9.12 29.43
CA ARG A 45 15.17 -7.90 28.76
C ARG A 45 13.89 -7.32 29.35
N ARG A 46 12.97 -8.17 29.80
CA ARG A 46 11.78 -7.71 30.52
C ARG A 46 12.12 -7.01 31.84
N ALA A 47 13.27 -7.33 32.43
CA ALA A 47 13.76 -6.64 33.63
C ALA A 47 14.06 -5.14 33.41
N TRP A 48 14.12 -4.63 32.17
CA TRP A 48 14.16 -3.20 31.87
C TRP A 48 12.97 -2.45 32.47
N PHE A 49 11.77 -3.07 32.52
CA PHE A 49 10.58 -2.47 33.11
C PHE A 49 10.69 -2.24 34.64
N LEU A 50 11.68 -2.83 35.30
CA LEU A 50 11.99 -2.51 36.68
C LEU A 50 12.63 -1.12 36.86
N ILE A 51 13.33 -0.65 35.82
CA ILE A 51 14.05 0.62 35.82
C ILE A 51 13.20 1.73 35.18
N TYR A 52 12.37 1.33 34.20
CA TYR A 52 11.50 2.22 33.43
C TYR A 52 10.05 1.80 33.64
N PRO A 53 9.40 2.21 34.76
CA PRO A 53 8.02 1.85 35.00
C PRO A 53 7.10 2.42 33.91
N THR A 54 6.17 1.58 33.45
CA THR A 54 5.23 1.89 32.37
C THR A 54 4.06 2.76 32.85
N ASN A 55 4.32 3.87 33.52
CA ASN A 55 3.27 4.75 34.06
C ASN A 55 2.82 5.83 33.08
N GLY A 56 3.41 5.87 31.88
CA GLY A 56 3.04 6.80 30.80
C GLY A 56 2.03 6.19 29.81
N GLY A 57 1.48 6.99 28.96
CA GLY A 57 0.71 6.53 27.80
C GLY A 57 1.56 5.64 26.90
N GLN A 58 0.92 4.75 26.16
CA GLN A 58 1.56 3.95 25.11
C GLN A 58 0.95 4.31 23.78
N SER A 59 1.77 4.26 22.75
CA SER A 59 1.32 4.43 21.39
C SER A 59 1.71 3.24 20.53
N GLY A 60 0.88 2.94 19.56
CA GLY A 60 1.14 1.90 18.59
C GLY A 60 0.75 2.37 17.20
N SER A 61 1.45 1.86 16.21
CA SER A 61 1.14 2.06 14.81
C SER A 61 1.27 0.77 14.04
N TYR A 62 0.49 0.64 12.99
CA TYR A 62 0.51 -0.51 12.10
C TYR A 62 0.29 -0.05 10.66
N SER A 63 0.75 -0.86 9.71
CA SER A 63 0.37 -0.68 8.32
C SER A 63 -1.10 -1.05 8.16
N THR A 64 -1.91 -0.16 7.62
CA THR A 64 -3.34 -0.44 7.32
C THR A 64 -3.51 -1.27 6.06
N GLU A 65 -2.46 -1.43 5.28
CA GLU A 65 -2.45 -2.22 4.06
C GLU A 65 -1.99 -3.63 4.37
N ALA A 66 -2.83 -4.60 4.05
CA ALA A 66 -2.53 -6.00 4.17
C ALA A 66 -2.78 -6.70 2.83
N SER A 67 -1.71 -7.21 2.23
CA SER A 67 -1.77 -8.02 1.02
C SER A 67 -0.95 -9.27 1.17
N VAL A 68 -1.36 -10.33 0.48
CA VAL A 68 -0.63 -11.60 0.47
C VAL A 68 0.83 -11.36 0.05
N GLY A 69 1.77 -11.92 0.83
CA GLY A 69 3.20 -11.82 0.56
C GLY A 69 3.84 -10.47 0.85
N GLN A 70 3.06 -9.45 1.24
CA GLN A 70 3.59 -8.13 1.61
C GLN A 70 3.72 -8.00 3.12
N PRO A 71 4.84 -7.46 3.63
CA PRO A 71 5.05 -7.34 5.06
C PRO A 71 4.19 -6.23 5.67
N ILE A 72 3.46 -6.57 6.74
CA ILE A 72 2.79 -5.63 7.61
C ILE A 72 3.72 -5.31 8.78
N ASN A 73 3.94 -4.03 9.05
CA ASN A 73 4.80 -3.59 10.13
C ASN A 73 3.97 -3.12 11.33
N PHE A 74 4.20 -3.72 12.48
CA PHE A 74 3.63 -3.33 13.75
C PHE A 74 4.69 -2.64 14.60
N LYS A 75 4.35 -1.53 15.22
CA LYS A 75 5.25 -0.79 16.09
C LYS A 75 4.52 -0.37 17.34
N VAL A 76 5.17 -0.48 18.48
CA VAL A 76 4.71 0.05 19.76
C VAL A 76 5.82 0.83 20.44
N SER A 77 5.44 1.88 21.16
CA SER A 77 6.35 2.70 21.95
C SER A 77 5.68 3.05 23.29
N MET A 78 6.46 3.60 24.19
CA MET A 78 5.96 4.30 25.36
C MET A 78 5.89 5.79 25.03
N GLU A 79 4.74 6.41 25.31
CA GLU A 79 4.63 7.84 25.38
C GLU A 79 4.81 8.27 26.83
N SER A 80 5.67 9.24 27.08
CA SER A 80 5.71 9.94 28.36
C SER A 80 5.90 11.43 28.10
N ASP A 81 5.52 12.25 29.09
CA ASP A 81 5.69 13.71 29.07
C ASP A 81 7.18 14.13 28.93
N ASP A 82 8.11 13.19 29.08
CA ASP A 82 9.56 13.40 29.06
C ASP A 82 10.29 12.72 27.87
N ASP A 83 9.64 12.48 26.73
CA ASP A 83 10.21 11.78 25.57
C ASP A 83 10.77 10.37 25.86
N ASN A 84 10.21 9.67 26.84
CA ASN A 84 10.65 8.32 27.19
C ASN A 84 10.15 7.28 26.20
N ASN A 85 10.90 7.10 25.17
CA ASN A 85 10.78 5.98 24.25
C ASN A 85 11.15 4.65 24.93
N LEU A 86 10.74 3.53 24.37
CA LEU A 86 11.20 2.22 24.84
C LEU A 86 12.72 2.16 24.80
N PRO A 87 13.39 1.81 25.92
CA PRO A 87 14.84 1.65 25.93
C PRO A 87 15.27 0.59 24.91
N ASP A 88 16.38 0.84 24.22
CA ASP A 88 16.93 -0.11 23.26
C ASP A 88 17.20 -1.48 23.88
N GLY A 89 16.75 -2.52 23.20
CA GLY A 89 16.88 -3.90 23.66
C GLY A 89 15.79 -4.38 24.61
N SER A 90 14.82 -3.55 25.04
CA SER A 90 13.61 -4.01 25.69
C SER A 90 12.74 -4.83 24.74
N VAL A 91 11.69 -5.47 25.22
CA VAL A 91 10.78 -6.27 24.40
C VAL A 91 9.36 -5.77 24.53
N ALA A 92 8.62 -5.89 23.45
CA ALA A 92 7.17 -5.79 23.43
C ALA A 92 6.59 -7.09 22.89
N ASP A 93 5.35 -7.35 23.28
CA ASP A 93 4.63 -8.56 22.91
C ASP A 93 3.62 -8.23 21.81
N PHE A 94 3.65 -9.00 20.74
CA PHE A 94 2.66 -8.95 19.68
C PHE A 94 1.88 -10.26 19.64
N PHE A 95 0.58 -10.16 19.54
CA PHE A 95 -0.31 -11.28 19.41
C PHE A 95 -1.06 -11.15 18.10
N ILE A 96 -1.03 -12.20 17.30
CA ILE A 96 -1.74 -12.23 16.03
C ILE A 96 -2.62 -13.48 16.02
N SER A 97 -3.91 -13.30 15.76
CA SER A 97 -4.79 -14.40 15.39
C SER A 97 -5.34 -14.21 14.00
N VAL A 98 -5.54 -15.31 13.27
CA VAL A 98 -6.07 -15.33 11.92
C VAL A 98 -7.48 -15.89 11.98
N ASN A 99 -8.47 -15.17 11.46
CA ASN A 99 -9.88 -15.58 11.41
C ASN A 99 -10.45 -16.02 12.76
N GLY A 100 -10.04 -15.35 13.86
CA GLY A 100 -10.46 -15.70 15.20
C GLY A 100 -9.88 -17.03 15.73
N GLY A 101 -8.83 -17.55 15.10
CA GLY A 101 -8.08 -18.72 15.56
C GLY A 101 -7.24 -18.45 16.81
N ALA A 102 -6.38 -19.40 17.17
CA ALA A 102 -5.48 -19.24 18.31
C ALA A 102 -4.50 -18.10 18.11
N GLU A 103 -4.28 -17.29 19.15
CA GLU A 103 -3.26 -16.24 19.11
C GLU A 103 -1.84 -16.83 19.02
N ILE A 104 -1.06 -16.29 18.11
CA ILE A 104 0.38 -16.53 17.99
C ILE A 104 1.08 -15.41 18.75
N HIS A 105 1.89 -15.77 19.74
CA HIS A 105 2.69 -14.81 20.52
C HIS A 105 4.04 -14.59 19.86
N LEU A 106 4.36 -13.34 19.59
CA LEU A 106 5.53 -12.88 18.89
C LEU A 106 6.25 -11.79 19.70
N LEU A 107 7.58 -11.70 19.57
CA LEU A 107 8.37 -10.74 20.30
C LEU A 107 8.98 -9.70 19.37
N GLY A 108 8.71 -8.42 19.62
CA GLY A 108 9.40 -7.30 19.04
C GLY A 108 10.52 -6.79 19.94
N LYS A 109 11.66 -6.42 19.36
CA LYS A 109 12.77 -5.78 20.08
C LYS A 109 12.74 -4.29 19.83
N SER A 110 13.01 -3.52 20.89
CA SER A 110 13.08 -2.08 20.76
C SER A 110 14.41 -1.64 20.16
N LEU A 111 14.32 -0.69 19.25
CA LEU A 111 15.43 0.06 18.68
C LEU A 111 14.93 1.47 18.37
N ASN A 112 15.72 2.48 18.75
CA ASN A 112 15.37 3.90 18.55
C ASN A 112 13.99 4.27 19.14
N GLY A 113 13.67 3.72 20.32
CA GLY A 113 12.43 4.04 21.03
C GLY A 113 11.21 3.23 20.68
N TYR A 114 11.27 2.35 19.69
CA TYR A 114 10.14 1.53 19.24
C TYR A 114 10.47 0.05 19.25
N ALA A 115 9.56 -0.80 19.75
CA ALA A 115 9.62 -2.22 19.47
C ALA A 115 8.78 -2.49 18.22
N SER A 116 9.30 -3.31 17.31
CA SER A 116 8.62 -3.62 16.05
C SER A 116 8.59 -5.11 15.78
N TYR A 117 7.55 -5.53 15.07
CA TYR A 117 7.40 -6.85 14.48
C TYR A 117 6.88 -6.72 13.05
N GLN A 118 7.33 -7.61 12.18
CA GLN A 118 6.89 -7.70 10.80
C GLN A 118 6.19 -9.04 10.57
N TYR A 119 4.97 -9.01 10.05
CA TYR A 119 4.18 -10.19 9.70
C TYR A 119 3.93 -10.20 8.19
N ILE A 120 3.97 -11.38 7.58
CA ILE A 120 3.69 -11.56 6.16
C ILE A 120 2.45 -12.44 6.03
N PRO A 121 1.30 -11.90 5.57
CA PRO A 121 0.09 -12.67 5.35
C PRO A 121 0.26 -13.71 4.23
N GLU A 122 -0.35 -14.89 4.39
CA GLU A 122 -0.23 -15.98 3.44
C GLU A 122 -1.45 -16.16 2.54
N ASN A 123 -2.65 -15.79 3.01
CA ASN A 123 -3.88 -16.01 2.26
C ASN A 123 -4.72 -14.74 2.15
N SER A 124 -5.33 -14.53 1.00
CA SER A 124 -6.34 -13.48 0.82
C SER A 124 -7.67 -13.88 1.45
N GLY A 125 -8.42 -12.89 1.94
CA GLY A 125 -9.68 -13.11 2.64
C GLY A 125 -9.51 -13.46 4.12
N ASP A 126 -8.26 -13.58 4.62
CA ASP A 126 -8.01 -13.68 6.06
C ASP A 126 -8.28 -12.32 6.73
N THR A 127 -8.81 -12.37 7.96
CA THR A 127 -8.83 -11.22 8.87
C THR A 127 -7.83 -11.48 9.99
N LEU A 128 -6.87 -10.57 10.15
CA LEU A 128 -5.87 -10.63 11.21
C LEU A 128 -6.35 -9.78 12.39
N HIS A 129 -6.53 -10.37 13.54
CA HIS A 129 -6.65 -9.63 14.78
C HIS A 129 -5.27 -9.49 15.40
N VAL A 130 -4.79 -8.25 15.55
CA VAL A 130 -3.43 -7.95 16.00
C VAL A 130 -3.49 -7.09 17.24
N ARG A 131 -2.71 -7.48 18.25
CA ARG A 131 -2.56 -6.73 19.49
C ARG A 131 -1.09 -6.57 19.83
N GLY A 132 -0.66 -5.34 20.06
CA GLY A 132 0.69 -5.00 20.50
C GLY A 132 0.68 -4.50 21.94
N MET A 133 1.52 -5.08 22.79
CA MET A 133 1.55 -4.79 24.23
C MET A 133 2.96 -4.40 24.69
N VAL A 134 3.00 -3.40 25.55
CA VAL A 134 4.20 -3.02 26.28
C VAL A 134 3.93 -3.36 27.73
N ASN A 135 4.62 -4.38 28.25
CA ASN A 135 4.34 -5.01 29.54
C ASN A 135 2.87 -5.49 29.61
N ASP A 136 2.05 -4.94 30.51
CA ASP A 136 0.63 -5.27 30.70
C ASP A 136 -0.35 -4.30 30.00
N TRP A 137 0.17 -3.37 29.21
CA TRP A 137 -0.62 -2.35 28.52
C TRP A 137 -0.77 -2.65 27.04
N THR A 138 -1.99 -2.61 26.55
CA THR A 138 -2.28 -2.66 25.13
C THR A 138 -1.98 -1.30 24.52
N ALA A 139 -0.93 -1.25 23.71
CA ALA A 139 -0.52 -0.05 22.98
C ALA A 139 -1.17 0.06 21.60
N MET A 140 -1.58 -1.08 21.04
CA MET A 140 -2.20 -1.19 19.73
C MET A 140 -3.12 -2.39 19.66
N GLU A 141 -4.29 -2.23 19.07
CA GLU A 141 -5.22 -3.32 18.75
C GLU A 141 -5.93 -2.99 17.43
N ALA A 142 -5.98 -3.94 16.51
CA ALA A 142 -6.60 -3.74 15.20
C ALA A 142 -7.06 -5.05 14.56
N ASP A 143 -8.13 -4.95 13.79
CA ASP A 143 -8.53 -5.96 12.82
C ASP A 143 -8.10 -5.49 11.42
N ILE A 144 -7.42 -6.36 10.68
CA ILE A 144 -6.82 -6.05 9.38
C ILE A 144 -7.25 -7.12 8.38
N ASP A 145 -7.97 -6.73 7.35
CA ASP A 145 -8.34 -7.63 6.27
C ASP A 145 -7.17 -7.81 5.28
N VAL A 146 -6.95 -9.06 4.88
CA VAL A 146 -5.88 -9.42 3.94
C VAL A 146 -6.45 -9.53 2.53
N PHE A 147 -5.94 -8.74 1.62
CA PHE A 147 -6.34 -8.74 0.22
C PHE A 147 -5.36 -9.57 -0.64
N ALA A 148 -5.82 -10.08 -1.78
CA ALA A 148 -4.93 -10.69 -2.76
C ALA A 148 -3.84 -9.70 -3.21
N PHE A 149 -4.22 -8.45 -3.36
CA PHE A 149 -3.35 -7.30 -3.54
C PHE A 149 -4.10 -6.06 -3.02
N ARG A 150 -3.40 -5.08 -2.50
CA ARG A 150 -3.97 -3.76 -2.18
C ARG A 150 -2.86 -2.72 -2.23
N TYR A 151 -3.18 -1.59 -2.80
CA TYR A 151 -2.37 -0.38 -2.73
C TYR A 151 -3.27 0.78 -2.32
N GLN A 152 -2.87 1.50 -1.31
CA GLN A 152 -3.52 2.74 -0.89
C GLN A 152 -2.41 3.70 -0.47
N ASP A 153 -2.35 4.87 -1.10
CA ASP A 153 -1.41 5.88 -0.67
C ASP A 153 -1.85 6.52 0.66
N SER A 154 -0.86 6.96 1.41
CA SER A 154 -1.08 7.70 2.66
C SER A 154 -1.49 9.14 2.38
N TRP A 155 -1.88 9.88 3.43
CA TRP A 155 -2.11 11.32 3.35
C TRP A 155 -0.90 12.12 2.82
N GLN A 156 0.31 11.58 2.97
CA GLN A 156 1.54 12.11 2.40
C GLN A 156 1.98 11.19 1.27
N VAL A 157 1.58 11.53 0.06
CA VAL A 157 1.97 10.81 -1.15
C VAL A 157 3.45 11.04 -1.40
N SER A 158 4.23 9.96 -1.55
CA SER A 158 5.66 10.03 -1.83
C SER A 158 5.97 9.54 -3.24
N LEU A 159 6.94 10.18 -3.89
CA LEU A 159 7.47 9.71 -5.18
C LEU A 159 8.08 8.31 -5.10
N ASP A 160 8.61 7.92 -3.95
CA ASP A 160 9.22 6.61 -3.74
C ASP A 160 8.19 5.47 -3.82
N ASP A 161 6.89 5.80 -3.65
CA ASP A 161 5.80 4.84 -3.77
C ASP A 161 5.46 4.52 -5.23
N TYR A 162 6.05 5.22 -6.20
CA TYR A 162 5.74 5.07 -7.61
C TYR A 162 6.97 4.87 -8.49
N THR A 163 6.83 4.00 -9.48
CA THR A 163 7.84 3.76 -10.51
C THR A 163 7.42 4.37 -11.83
N LEU A 164 8.27 5.23 -12.40
CA LEU A 164 8.05 5.81 -13.72
C LEU A 164 8.47 4.84 -14.83
N VAL A 165 7.53 4.46 -15.67
CA VAL A 165 7.75 3.76 -16.94
C VAL A 165 7.48 4.72 -18.09
N LYS A 166 8.37 4.82 -19.06
CA LYS A 166 8.26 5.78 -20.15
C LYS A 166 8.65 5.22 -21.52
N TYR A 167 8.04 5.78 -22.56
CA TYR A 167 8.35 5.47 -23.94
C TYR A 167 8.50 6.73 -24.78
N PRO A 168 9.55 6.86 -25.61
CA PRO A 168 10.76 6.03 -25.51
C PRO A 168 11.47 6.27 -24.17
N THR A 169 12.42 5.42 -23.81
CA THR A 169 13.17 5.58 -22.54
C THR A 169 13.85 6.96 -22.41
N SER A 170 14.15 7.60 -23.55
CA SER A 170 14.68 8.96 -23.65
C SER A 170 13.62 10.07 -23.53
N ALA A 171 12.32 9.72 -23.38
CA ALA A 171 11.28 10.73 -23.24
C ALA A 171 11.51 11.60 -21.99
N THR A 172 11.33 12.91 -22.14
CA THR A 172 11.41 13.85 -21.02
C THR A 172 10.05 13.86 -20.31
N VAL A 173 9.98 13.14 -19.21
CA VAL A 173 8.86 13.13 -18.29
C VAL A 173 9.39 13.59 -16.94
N ASN A 174 8.83 14.66 -16.40
CA ASN A 174 9.18 15.18 -15.09
C ASN A 174 8.13 14.74 -14.09
N VAL A 175 8.58 14.30 -12.92
CA VAL A 175 7.72 13.88 -11.81
C VAL A 175 8.17 14.63 -10.58
N ASN A 176 7.24 15.22 -9.85
CA ASN A 176 7.51 15.99 -8.64
C ASN A 176 6.42 15.75 -7.61
N GLU A 177 6.80 15.74 -6.35
CA GLU A 177 5.85 15.98 -5.27
C GLU A 177 5.44 17.44 -5.30
N VAL A 178 4.16 17.71 -5.05
CA VAL A 178 3.61 19.06 -5.01
C VAL A 178 2.89 19.30 -3.70
N ASP A 179 3.18 20.44 -3.09
CA ASP A 179 2.58 20.86 -1.81
C ASP A 179 1.12 21.30 -1.98
N GLU A 180 0.71 21.60 -3.21
CA GLU A 180 -0.61 22.05 -3.57
C GLU A 180 -1.17 21.20 -4.69
N PHE A 181 -2.18 20.36 -4.37
CA PHE A 181 -2.79 19.48 -5.37
C PHE A 181 -3.67 20.24 -6.36
N ASN A 182 -4.42 21.24 -5.88
CA ASN A 182 -5.36 22.02 -6.68
C ASN A 182 -5.60 23.39 -6.05
N ASN A 183 -5.67 24.45 -6.86
CA ASN A 183 -5.87 25.82 -6.40
C ASN A 183 -7.26 26.08 -5.80
N ASP A 184 -8.25 25.24 -6.07
CA ASP A 184 -9.62 25.42 -5.60
C ASP A 184 -9.93 24.68 -4.30
N TYR A 185 -8.98 23.88 -3.79
CA TYR A 185 -9.15 23.00 -2.64
C TYR A 185 -7.89 22.95 -1.79
N ASP A 186 -8.03 23.07 -0.48
CA ASP A 186 -6.96 22.99 0.54
C ASP A 186 -6.34 21.58 0.67
N TYR A 187 -6.07 20.91 -0.43
CA TYR A 187 -5.35 19.65 -0.42
C TYR A 187 -3.85 19.91 -0.56
N ALA A 188 -3.18 19.62 0.57
CA ALA A 188 -1.76 19.79 0.72
C ALA A 188 -1.03 18.67 0.06
N ASN A 189 -0.70 18.18 -0.84
CA ASN A 189 0.20 17.16 -1.40
C ASN A 189 -0.42 16.32 -2.52
N GLY A 190 0.37 16.04 -3.50
CA GLY A 190 0.06 15.15 -4.61
C GLY A 190 1.32 14.89 -5.44
N ILE A 191 1.19 14.02 -6.41
CA ILE A 191 2.24 13.80 -7.41
C ILE A 191 1.84 14.48 -8.70
N GLU A 192 2.73 15.29 -9.23
CA GLU A 192 2.60 15.92 -10.54
C GLU A 192 3.48 15.19 -11.54
N VAL A 193 2.87 14.71 -12.60
CA VAL A 193 3.57 14.19 -13.78
C VAL A 193 3.37 15.15 -14.92
N SER A 194 4.46 15.62 -15.52
CA SER A 194 4.43 16.51 -16.66
C SER A 194 5.33 16.01 -17.77
N LYS A 195 4.88 16.23 -18.99
CA LYS A 195 5.62 15.85 -20.19
C LYS A 195 5.80 17.06 -21.09
N THR A 196 7.02 17.30 -21.50
CA THR A 196 7.31 18.30 -22.53
C THR A 196 6.77 17.85 -23.89
N TYR A 197 6.53 18.82 -24.75
CA TYR A 197 6.04 18.59 -26.11
C TYR A 197 6.88 17.55 -26.85
N GLY A 198 6.23 16.56 -27.42
CA GLY A 198 6.84 15.50 -28.21
C GLY A 198 5.78 14.46 -28.59
N ALA A 199 5.54 14.34 -29.91
CA ALA A 199 4.66 13.29 -30.43
C ALA A 199 5.20 11.89 -30.11
N SER A 200 4.33 10.92 -29.98
CA SER A 200 4.69 9.50 -29.79
C SER A 200 5.51 9.21 -28.54
N GLN A 201 5.24 9.93 -27.46
CA GLN A 201 5.87 9.72 -26.15
C GLN A 201 4.80 9.52 -25.08
N ALA A 202 5.12 8.71 -24.07
CA ALA A 202 4.26 8.47 -22.93
C ALA A 202 5.06 8.36 -21.62
N GLY A 203 4.38 8.66 -20.51
CA GLY A 203 4.83 8.37 -19.15
C GLY A 203 3.71 7.70 -18.39
N TYR A 204 4.05 6.66 -17.64
CA TYR A 204 3.16 5.91 -16.79
C TYR A 204 3.74 5.79 -15.40
N MET A 205 2.98 6.18 -14.37
CA MET A 205 3.38 6.03 -12.97
C MET A 205 2.65 4.82 -12.42
N ILE A 206 3.40 3.77 -12.07
CA ILE A 206 2.90 2.53 -11.52
C ILE A 206 3.25 2.50 -10.02
N PRO A 207 2.31 2.18 -9.10
CA PRO A 207 2.67 1.95 -7.71
C PRO A 207 3.79 0.92 -7.61
N THR A 208 4.87 1.24 -6.89
CA THR A 208 6.08 0.42 -6.83
C THR A 208 5.79 -0.97 -6.28
N SER A 209 4.89 -1.09 -5.31
CA SER A 209 4.43 -2.38 -4.76
C SER A 209 3.69 -3.26 -5.77
N LEU A 210 3.16 -2.69 -6.86
CA LEU A 210 2.43 -3.38 -7.92
C LEU A 210 3.22 -3.46 -9.24
N ILE A 211 4.52 -3.21 -9.19
CA ILE A 211 5.39 -3.16 -10.40
C ILE A 211 5.55 -4.52 -11.09
N ASP A 212 5.26 -5.61 -10.39
CA ASP A 212 5.29 -6.96 -10.98
C ASP A 212 3.95 -7.37 -11.61
N GLY A 213 2.95 -6.49 -11.53
CA GLY A 213 1.62 -6.69 -12.09
C GLY A 213 0.68 -7.44 -11.15
N ILE A 214 -0.59 -7.40 -11.50
CA ILE A 214 -1.68 -8.05 -10.77
C ILE A 214 -2.24 -9.14 -11.67
N ASP A 215 -2.31 -10.37 -11.15
CA ASP A 215 -2.98 -11.50 -11.81
C ASP A 215 -4.50 -11.39 -11.55
N LEU A 216 -5.28 -11.35 -12.62
CA LEU A 216 -6.75 -11.26 -12.59
C LEU A 216 -7.44 -12.60 -12.83
N SER A 217 -6.73 -13.75 -12.74
CA SER A 217 -7.31 -15.07 -12.99
C SER A 217 -8.47 -15.40 -12.04
N ASP A 218 -8.41 -14.94 -10.79
CA ASP A 218 -9.36 -15.26 -9.73
C ASP A 218 -10.18 -14.05 -9.24
N THR A 219 -9.84 -12.84 -9.66
CA THR A 219 -10.50 -11.61 -9.20
C THR A 219 -10.33 -10.49 -10.22
N GLY A 220 -11.25 -9.54 -10.21
CA GLY A 220 -11.07 -8.27 -10.92
C GLY A 220 -10.29 -7.26 -10.10
N ILE A 221 -10.19 -6.05 -10.63
CA ILE A 221 -9.51 -4.90 -10.04
C ILE A 221 -10.46 -3.71 -9.94
N HIS A 222 -10.42 -3.01 -8.81
CA HIS A 222 -10.93 -1.65 -8.65
C HIS A 222 -9.74 -0.71 -8.52
N PHE A 223 -9.67 0.28 -9.39
CA PHE A 223 -8.67 1.34 -9.37
C PHE A 223 -9.35 2.70 -9.22
N GLN A 224 -9.14 3.35 -8.09
CA GLN A 224 -9.68 4.67 -7.77
C GLN A 224 -8.55 5.66 -7.51
N ALA A 225 -8.75 6.93 -7.91
CA ALA A 225 -7.85 8.00 -7.53
C ALA A 225 -8.51 9.38 -7.68
N ILE A 226 -8.04 10.36 -6.93
CA ILE A 226 -8.34 11.77 -7.18
C ILE A 226 -7.33 12.30 -8.21
N VAL A 227 -7.83 12.76 -9.33
CA VAL A 227 -7.02 13.21 -10.48
C VAL A 227 -7.36 14.64 -10.83
N SER A 228 -6.35 15.47 -11.03
CA SER A 228 -6.48 16.82 -11.58
C SER A 228 -5.82 16.87 -12.97
N PRO A 229 -6.59 16.90 -14.06
CA PRO A 229 -6.06 17.13 -15.38
C PRO A 229 -5.60 18.59 -15.52
N MET A 230 -4.34 18.77 -15.94
CA MET A 230 -3.73 20.09 -16.13
C MET A 230 -3.13 20.17 -17.52
N TYR A 231 -3.82 20.77 -18.44
CA TYR A 231 -3.33 20.81 -19.82
C TYR A 231 -2.64 22.09 -20.22
N SER A 232 -1.79 21.96 -21.21
CA SER A 232 -1.49 23.07 -22.11
C SER A 232 -2.44 23.02 -23.31
N SER A 233 -2.69 24.15 -23.93
CA SER A 233 -3.72 24.45 -24.93
C SER A 233 -3.63 23.71 -26.28
N SER A 234 -2.87 22.63 -26.40
CA SER A 234 -2.66 21.93 -27.67
C SER A 234 -3.56 20.70 -27.84
N SER A 235 -3.98 20.43 -29.08
CA SER A 235 -4.69 19.21 -29.46
C SER A 235 -3.77 17.99 -29.36
N GLY A 236 -4.24 16.87 -28.81
CA GLY A 236 -3.53 15.58 -28.88
C GLY A 236 -2.88 15.08 -27.59
N TRP A 237 -3.28 15.56 -26.44
CA TRP A 237 -2.86 15.05 -25.12
C TRP A 237 -3.90 14.08 -24.57
N ALA A 238 -3.48 13.20 -23.66
CA ALA A 238 -4.35 12.43 -22.81
C ALA A 238 -3.74 12.24 -21.43
N CYS A 239 -4.56 12.25 -20.42
CA CYS A 239 -4.17 11.97 -19.05
C CYS A 239 -5.33 11.31 -18.29
N GLY A 240 -5.00 10.47 -17.32
CA GLY A 240 -5.97 9.74 -16.52
C GLY A 240 -5.35 8.53 -15.85
N ILE A 241 -6.18 7.54 -15.59
CA ILE A 241 -5.77 6.24 -15.06
C ILE A 241 -5.91 5.17 -16.15
N CYS A 242 -5.10 4.12 -16.07
CA CYS A 242 -5.15 3.02 -17.03
C CYS A 242 -4.70 1.69 -16.44
N LEU A 243 -5.05 0.62 -17.13
CA LEU A 243 -4.54 -0.73 -16.92
C LEU A 243 -3.66 -1.09 -18.13
N LEU A 244 -2.35 -1.25 -17.90
CA LEU A 244 -1.41 -1.72 -18.90
C LEU A 244 -1.35 -3.25 -18.86
N ASN A 245 -1.11 -3.91 -19.97
CA ASN A 245 -0.85 -5.35 -20.00
C ASN A 245 0.66 -5.69 -19.89
N SER A 246 1.51 -4.70 -19.86
CA SER A 246 2.96 -4.86 -19.73
C SER A 246 3.62 -3.59 -19.22
N LYS A 247 4.62 -3.73 -18.35
CA LYS A 247 5.51 -2.65 -17.93
C LYS A 247 6.63 -2.37 -18.94
N THR A 248 6.83 -3.26 -19.92
CA THR A 248 7.81 -3.06 -20.99
C THR A 248 7.09 -2.55 -22.23
N LEU A 249 7.28 -1.29 -22.54
CA LEU A 249 6.59 -0.62 -23.62
C LEU A 249 7.41 -0.73 -24.92
N SER A 250 6.77 -1.17 -25.98
CA SER A 250 7.32 -1.17 -27.35
C SER A 250 6.85 0.05 -28.15
N HIS A 251 5.84 0.75 -27.66
CA HIS A 251 5.24 1.94 -28.26
C HIS A 251 4.56 2.80 -27.18
N TYR A 252 4.38 4.11 -27.41
CA TYR A 252 3.72 5.01 -26.46
C TYR A 252 2.22 4.71 -26.25
N ARG A 253 1.63 4.01 -27.20
CA ARG A 253 0.30 3.42 -27.16
C ARG A 253 0.45 1.92 -27.37
N ASP A 254 1.05 1.25 -26.40
CA ASP A 254 1.28 -0.18 -26.53
C ASP A 254 -0.04 -0.97 -26.57
N ASN A 255 0.04 -2.21 -26.98
CA ASN A 255 -1.15 -3.04 -27.13
C ASN A 255 -1.85 -3.27 -25.78
N LYS A 256 -3.18 -3.37 -25.82
CA LYS A 256 -4.01 -3.73 -24.69
C LYS A 256 -3.86 -2.81 -23.47
N ILE A 257 -3.96 -1.49 -23.70
CA ILE A 257 -4.11 -0.53 -22.59
C ILE A 257 -5.58 -0.16 -22.51
N LEU A 258 -6.19 -0.37 -21.34
CA LEU A 258 -7.53 0.13 -21.02
C LEU A 258 -7.41 1.45 -20.27
N GLU A 259 -8.00 2.51 -20.79
CA GLU A 259 -7.78 3.89 -20.33
C GLU A 259 -9.10 4.55 -19.94
N LEU A 260 -9.16 5.08 -18.72
CA LEU A 260 -10.17 6.05 -18.30
C LEU A 260 -9.50 7.42 -18.23
N GLY A 261 -9.87 8.33 -19.11
CA GLY A 261 -9.09 9.54 -19.28
C GLY A 261 -9.88 10.79 -19.65
N ALA A 262 -9.14 11.90 -19.56
CA ALA A 262 -9.50 13.20 -20.10
C ALA A 262 -8.70 13.45 -21.37
N TYR A 263 -9.39 13.94 -22.39
CA TYR A 263 -8.88 14.17 -23.74
C TYR A 263 -9.32 15.55 -24.23
N PRO A 264 -8.75 16.09 -25.29
CA PRO A 264 -9.20 17.36 -25.87
C PRO A 264 -10.69 17.30 -26.25
N GLY A 265 -11.51 18.09 -25.56
CA GLY A 265 -12.94 18.16 -25.78
C GLY A 265 -13.76 16.92 -25.45
N LYS A 266 -13.17 15.88 -24.86
CA LYS A 266 -13.81 14.62 -24.53
C LYS A 266 -13.33 14.08 -23.19
N LYS A 267 -14.05 13.11 -22.62
CA LYS A 267 -13.68 12.28 -21.49
C LYS A 267 -14.30 10.90 -21.62
N GLY A 268 -13.72 9.90 -20.97
CA GLY A 268 -14.30 8.57 -20.91
C GLY A 268 -13.32 7.43 -21.16
N LEU A 269 -13.85 6.31 -21.63
CA LEU A 269 -13.17 5.04 -21.74
C LEU A 269 -12.75 4.74 -23.18
N GLN A 270 -11.50 4.34 -23.34
CA GLN A 270 -10.91 3.88 -24.59
C GLN A 270 -9.92 2.74 -24.36
N TYR A 271 -9.45 2.09 -25.41
CA TYR A 271 -8.37 1.13 -25.33
C TYR A 271 -7.45 1.26 -26.55
N SER A 272 -6.20 0.83 -26.39
CA SER A 272 -5.31 0.61 -27.51
C SER A 272 -5.35 -0.86 -27.94
N GLY A 273 -5.71 -1.07 -29.20
CA GLY A 273 -5.77 -2.40 -29.83
C GLY A 273 -4.47 -2.78 -30.53
N THR A 274 -4.54 -3.82 -31.34
CA THR A 274 -3.44 -4.24 -32.22
C THR A 274 -2.98 -3.09 -33.13
N ASN A 275 -1.67 -3.02 -33.39
CA ASN A 275 -1.04 -1.95 -34.15
C ASN A 275 -1.15 -0.56 -33.52
N HIS A 276 -1.24 -0.50 -32.19
CA HIS A 276 -1.24 0.77 -31.44
C HIS A 276 -2.40 1.72 -31.78
N THR A 277 -3.48 1.19 -32.33
CA THR A 277 -4.65 1.97 -32.72
C THR A 277 -5.55 2.21 -31.50
N ILE A 278 -5.86 3.46 -31.20
CA ILE A 278 -6.84 3.79 -30.17
C ILE A 278 -8.24 3.54 -30.70
N THR A 279 -9.02 2.83 -29.93
CA THR A 279 -10.45 2.59 -30.17
C THR A 279 -11.25 3.15 -29.00
N GLU A 280 -12.23 3.99 -29.30
CA GLU A 280 -13.19 4.49 -28.30
C GLU A 280 -14.13 3.35 -27.90
N ILE A 281 -14.20 3.04 -26.60
CA ILE A 281 -15.25 2.17 -26.06
C ILE A 281 -16.50 3.02 -25.84
N ASN A 282 -16.35 4.07 -25.05
CA ASN A 282 -17.36 5.09 -24.79
C ASN A 282 -16.67 6.38 -24.40
N ARG A 283 -16.83 7.41 -25.20
CA ARG A 283 -16.35 8.76 -24.86
C ARG A 283 -17.45 9.79 -25.06
N THR A 284 -17.62 10.63 -24.06
CA THR A 284 -18.59 11.72 -24.11
C THR A 284 -17.93 13.02 -24.46
N SER A 285 -18.63 13.90 -25.14
CA SER A 285 -18.21 15.27 -25.39
C SER A 285 -18.21 16.09 -24.09
N GLY A 286 -17.45 17.16 -24.08
CA GLY A 286 -17.27 18.03 -22.92
C GLY A 286 -15.98 17.71 -22.18
N GLN A 287 -15.16 18.74 -22.07
CA GLN A 287 -13.87 18.70 -21.39
C GLN A 287 -14.09 18.76 -19.87
N LEU A 288 -13.27 18.07 -19.09
CA LEU A 288 -13.18 18.30 -17.66
C LEU A 288 -12.55 19.67 -17.42
N THR A 289 -12.95 20.34 -16.34
CA THR A 289 -12.39 21.63 -15.97
C THR A 289 -10.89 21.50 -15.71
N ILE A 290 -10.08 22.36 -16.32
CA ILE A 290 -8.64 22.40 -16.06
C ILE A 290 -8.43 22.77 -14.60
N ASN A 291 -7.48 22.11 -13.93
CA ASN A 291 -7.19 22.23 -12.52
C ASN A 291 -8.36 21.85 -11.58
N GLY A 292 -9.44 21.27 -12.11
CA GLY A 292 -10.48 20.67 -11.28
C GLY A 292 -10.00 19.34 -10.69
N ALA A 293 -10.48 18.98 -9.50
CA ALA A 293 -10.27 17.67 -8.93
C ALA A 293 -11.43 16.74 -9.30
N PHE A 294 -11.13 15.53 -9.71
CA PHE A 294 -12.12 14.53 -10.12
C PHE A 294 -11.74 13.17 -9.55
N LYS A 295 -12.72 12.44 -9.05
CA LYS A 295 -12.57 11.05 -8.65
C LYS A 295 -12.75 10.18 -9.91
N PHE A 296 -11.71 9.44 -10.26
CA PHE A 296 -11.71 8.46 -11.32
C PHE A 296 -11.83 7.08 -10.68
N ASP A 297 -12.79 6.30 -11.14
CA ASP A 297 -13.00 4.93 -10.72
C ASP A 297 -13.06 4.02 -11.94
N LEU A 298 -12.28 2.94 -11.93
CA LEU A 298 -12.23 1.95 -12.99
C LEU A 298 -12.29 0.54 -12.37
N TRP A 299 -13.33 -0.21 -12.70
CA TRP A 299 -13.51 -1.62 -12.36
C TRP A 299 -13.34 -2.48 -13.60
N TYR A 300 -12.59 -3.53 -13.48
CA TYR A 300 -12.32 -4.43 -14.60
C TYR A 300 -12.02 -5.85 -14.09
N ASP A 301 -12.58 -6.90 -14.74
CA ASP A 301 -12.36 -8.31 -14.41
C ASP A 301 -12.07 -9.21 -15.63
N GLY A 302 -11.75 -8.63 -16.78
CA GLY A 302 -11.57 -9.36 -18.04
C GLY A 302 -12.86 -9.57 -18.84
N SER A 303 -14.01 -9.62 -18.19
CA SER A 303 -15.33 -9.82 -18.83
C SER A 303 -16.24 -8.60 -18.71
N TYR A 304 -16.03 -7.79 -17.69
CA TYR A 304 -16.83 -6.62 -17.37
C TYR A 304 -15.94 -5.40 -17.14
N VAL A 305 -16.45 -4.24 -17.51
CA VAL A 305 -15.86 -2.96 -17.17
C VAL A 305 -16.92 -1.99 -16.67
N LYS A 306 -16.59 -1.28 -15.58
CA LYS A 306 -17.34 -0.11 -15.12
C LYS A 306 -16.36 1.03 -14.92
N ALA A 307 -16.74 2.24 -15.31
CA ALA A 307 -15.91 3.41 -15.16
C ALA A 307 -16.75 4.64 -14.84
N THR A 308 -16.33 5.42 -13.85
CA THR A 308 -16.95 6.69 -13.51
C THR A 308 -15.93 7.80 -13.37
N ILE A 309 -16.34 9.03 -13.66
CA ILE A 309 -15.62 10.26 -13.30
C ILE A 309 -16.62 11.15 -12.57
N GLU A 310 -16.32 11.46 -11.33
CA GLU A 310 -17.22 12.17 -10.43
C GLU A 310 -16.53 13.36 -9.75
N HIS A 311 -17.31 14.26 -9.24
CA HIS A 311 -16.81 15.28 -8.32
C HIS A 311 -16.51 14.61 -6.96
N PRO A 312 -15.29 14.74 -6.40
CA PRO A 312 -14.88 13.94 -5.26
C PRO A 312 -15.67 14.17 -3.97
N TRP A 313 -16.33 15.33 -3.82
CA TRP A 313 -17.03 15.67 -2.58
C TRP A 313 -18.55 15.77 -2.68
N ASN A 314 -19.11 16.09 -3.86
CA ASN A 314 -20.56 16.25 -4.00
C ASN A 314 -21.24 15.18 -4.86
N GLY A 315 -20.45 14.21 -5.38
CA GLY A 315 -20.97 13.10 -6.15
C GLY A 315 -21.54 13.46 -7.53
N THR A 316 -21.33 14.67 -8.03
CA THR A 316 -21.76 15.03 -9.39
C THR A 316 -21.05 14.13 -10.40
N VAL A 317 -21.80 13.35 -11.17
CA VAL A 317 -21.28 12.44 -12.18
C VAL A 317 -21.03 13.20 -13.49
N TYR A 318 -19.78 13.22 -13.94
CA TYR A 318 -19.35 13.79 -15.22
C TYR A 318 -19.27 12.75 -16.33
N TYR A 319 -19.06 11.50 -15.96
CA TYR A 319 -18.99 10.36 -16.87
C TYR A 319 -19.36 9.08 -16.12
N SER A 320 -20.11 8.21 -16.77
CA SER A 320 -20.41 6.86 -16.29
C SER A 320 -20.61 5.93 -17.48
N TYR A 321 -20.04 4.75 -17.38
CA TYR A 321 -20.19 3.68 -18.35
C TYR A 321 -20.00 2.33 -17.71
N GLU A 322 -20.77 1.34 -18.16
CA GLU A 322 -20.57 -0.06 -17.77
C GLU A 322 -20.92 -0.98 -18.94
N SER A 323 -20.27 -2.12 -19.04
CA SER A 323 -20.51 -3.13 -20.08
C SER A 323 -19.95 -4.49 -19.71
N SER A 324 -20.72 -5.54 -20.00
CA SER A 324 -20.26 -6.94 -20.00
C SER A 324 -19.88 -7.43 -21.42
N SER A 325 -19.90 -6.55 -22.43
CA SER A 325 -19.49 -6.87 -23.79
C SER A 325 -18.22 -6.11 -24.12
N LEU A 326 -17.07 -6.69 -23.79
CA LEU A 326 -15.76 -6.08 -24.01
C LEU A 326 -15.19 -6.46 -25.38
N PRO A 327 -14.45 -5.53 -26.02
CA PRO A 327 -13.62 -5.88 -27.17
C PRO A 327 -12.61 -6.97 -26.81
N GLN A 328 -12.44 -7.97 -27.69
CA GLN A 328 -11.50 -9.09 -27.45
C GLN A 328 -10.09 -8.62 -27.13
N ALA A 329 -9.67 -7.47 -27.64
CA ALA A 329 -8.35 -6.91 -27.37
C ALA A 329 -8.08 -6.64 -25.89
N ILE A 330 -9.10 -6.39 -25.09
CA ILE A 330 -9.00 -6.15 -23.64
C ILE A 330 -9.64 -7.25 -22.82
N ALA A 331 -10.47 -8.13 -23.38
CA ALA A 331 -11.08 -9.25 -22.66
C ALA A 331 -10.07 -10.32 -22.17
N ASP A 332 -8.86 -10.33 -22.70
CA ASP A 332 -7.82 -11.33 -22.38
C ASP A 332 -6.66 -10.76 -21.54
N MET A 333 -6.87 -9.64 -20.88
CA MET A 333 -5.82 -9.10 -20.00
C MET A 333 -5.86 -9.84 -18.65
N ASN A 334 -5.08 -10.91 -18.52
CA ASN A 334 -4.98 -11.68 -17.28
C ASN A 334 -4.02 -11.06 -16.27
N THR A 335 -3.00 -10.33 -16.75
CA THR A 335 -2.08 -9.56 -15.90
C THR A 335 -2.18 -8.10 -16.27
N VAL A 336 -2.38 -7.24 -15.28
CA VAL A 336 -2.49 -5.81 -15.45
C VAL A 336 -1.54 -5.03 -14.55
N PHE A 337 -1.13 -3.85 -15.03
CA PHE A 337 -0.31 -2.90 -14.29
C PHE A 337 -1.12 -1.60 -14.18
N PRO A 338 -1.73 -1.31 -13.03
CA PRO A 338 -2.46 -0.06 -12.85
C PRO A 338 -1.50 1.13 -12.87
N ALA A 339 -1.83 2.16 -13.61
CA ALA A 339 -0.94 3.30 -13.79
C ALA A 339 -1.69 4.62 -14.00
N PHE A 340 -1.06 5.71 -13.60
CA PHE A 340 -1.40 7.06 -14.06
C PHE A 340 -0.71 7.32 -15.37
N MET A 341 -1.44 7.85 -16.34
CA MET A 341 -0.91 8.03 -17.69
C MET A 341 -0.87 9.49 -18.14
N ILE A 342 0.16 9.78 -18.91
CA ILE A 342 0.27 11.00 -19.70
C ILE A 342 0.93 10.66 -21.04
N TYR A 343 0.32 11.05 -22.14
CA TYR A 343 0.94 10.84 -23.46
C TYR A 343 0.61 11.94 -24.47
N ASP A 344 1.29 11.86 -25.61
CA ASP A 344 1.23 12.77 -26.76
C ASP A 344 1.78 14.19 -26.50
N TYR A 345 1.17 15.22 -27.02
CA TYR A 345 1.71 16.57 -27.24
C TYR A 345 1.95 17.45 -26.00
N GLY A 346 2.27 16.84 -24.91
CA GLY A 346 2.52 17.56 -23.68
C GLY A 346 1.23 17.75 -22.89
N GLY A 347 1.32 17.42 -21.65
CA GLY A 347 0.23 17.51 -20.71
C GLY A 347 0.80 17.47 -19.31
N LYS A 348 -0.08 17.60 -18.37
CA LYS A 348 0.23 17.54 -16.97
C LYS A 348 -0.95 16.87 -16.25
N ILE A 349 -0.65 15.98 -15.31
CA ILE A 349 -1.61 15.36 -14.43
C ILE A 349 -1.12 15.50 -13.00
N ARG A 350 -1.99 15.79 -12.07
CA ARG A 350 -1.75 15.58 -10.64
C ARG A 350 -2.68 14.50 -10.14
N PHE A 351 -2.21 13.69 -9.20
CA PHE A 351 -3.00 12.63 -8.60
C PHE A 351 -2.65 12.44 -7.12
N ARG A 352 -3.61 11.86 -6.37
CA ARG A 352 -3.53 11.51 -4.95
C ARG A 352 -4.69 10.59 -4.55
N GLU A 353 -4.68 10.13 -3.30
CA GLU A 353 -5.74 9.28 -2.73
C GLU A 353 -6.02 8.06 -3.60
N THR A 354 -4.94 7.39 -3.98
CA THR A 354 -4.99 6.20 -4.83
C THR A 354 -5.40 4.99 -4.01
N LEU A 355 -6.41 4.28 -4.49
CA LEU A 355 -6.83 2.97 -3.98
C LEU A 355 -6.84 1.97 -5.13
N ILE A 356 -6.17 0.84 -4.95
CA ILE A 356 -6.17 -0.28 -5.89
C ILE A 356 -6.39 -1.54 -5.08
N GLU A 357 -7.48 -2.24 -5.36
CA GLU A 357 -7.88 -3.41 -4.58
C GLU A 357 -8.58 -4.46 -5.45
N PRO A 358 -8.70 -5.72 -4.98
CA PRO A 358 -9.49 -6.74 -5.65
C PRO A 358 -10.96 -6.33 -5.73
N TRP A 359 -11.59 -6.77 -6.81
CA TRP A 359 -13.00 -6.52 -7.01
C TRP A 359 -13.65 -7.73 -7.70
N THR A 360 -14.88 -8.06 -7.29
CA THR A 360 -15.67 -9.13 -7.90
C THR A 360 -17.01 -8.55 -8.34
N TYR A 361 -17.35 -8.76 -9.61
CA TYR A 361 -18.67 -8.40 -10.12
C TYR A 361 -19.74 -9.32 -9.51
N GLU A 362 -20.64 -8.76 -8.75
CA GLU A 362 -21.86 -9.46 -8.29
C GLU A 362 -22.94 -9.24 -9.34
N ALA A 363 -23.28 -10.30 -10.10
CA ALA A 363 -24.23 -10.28 -11.23
C ALA A 363 -25.70 -10.17 -10.78
#